data_ade9bc0842deaf5a64f578d3f7b7bea0
#
_entry.id   ade9bc0842deaf5a64f578d3f7b7bea0
#
_cell.length_a   1.000
_cell.length_b   1.000
_cell.length_c   1.000
_cell.angle_alpha   90.00
_cell.angle_beta   90.00
_cell.angle_gamma   90.00
#
_symmetry.space_group_name_H-M   'P 1'
#
loop_
_entity.id
_entity.type
_entity.pdbx_description
1 polymer ?
#
loop_
_entity_poly.entity_id
_entity_poly.type
_entity_poly.pdbx_seq_one_letter_code
_entity_poly.pdbx_strand_id
1 'polypeptide(L)' 'MAEQRFHKGDHVSWSSHGSRAYGVVQEEITERTRIRGRAVNASADDPQYRVRSDETDREVAHRPEALRHEQK' A
#
# COMPACT_ATOMS: atom_id res chain seq x y z
N MET A 1 14.84 -13.60 -8.44
CA MET A 1 13.62 -13.04 -8.32
C MET A 1 13.50 -12.02 -7.26
N ALA A 2 13.18 -10.88 -7.61
CA ALA A 2 13.12 -9.80 -6.66
C ALA A 2 11.79 -9.77 -5.97
N GLU A 3 11.82 -9.66 -4.69
CA GLU A 3 10.61 -9.40 -3.95
C GLU A 3 10.35 -7.93 -3.96
N GLN A 4 9.07 -7.59 -4.10
CA GLN A 4 8.70 -6.21 -4.03
C GLN A 4 8.51 -5.83 -2.58
N ARG A 5 9.45 -5.10 -2.07
CA ARG A 5 9.39 -4.63 -0.70
C ARG A 5 9.36 -3.14 -0.66
N PHE A 6 8.51 -2.62 0.21
CA PHE A 6 8.34 -1.18 0.37
C PHE A 6 8.60 -0.82 1.82
N HIS A 7 9.02 0.39 2.04
CA HIS A 7 9.33 0.88 3.37
C HIS A 7 8.56 2.15 3.64
N LYS A 8 8.38 2.44 4.92
CA LYS A 8 7.72 3.67 5.32
C LYS A 8 8.40 4.86 4.65
N GLY A 9 7.61 5.71 4.03
CA GLY A 9 8.12 6.88 3.34
C GLY A 9 8.35 6.68 1.85
N ASP A 10 8.26 5.43 1.37
CA ASP A 10 8.46 5.17 -0.05
C ASP A 10 7.29 5.74 -0.85
N HIS A 11 7.61 6.34 -1.98
CA HIS A 11 6.60 6.84 -2.90
C HIS A 11 6.16 5.69 -3.81
N VAL A 12 4.87 5.49 -3.91
CA VAL A 12 4.31 4.39 -4.67
C VAL A 12 3.12 4.86 -5.47
N SER A 13 2.68 4.02 -6.40
CA SER A 13 1.46 4.25 -7.14
C SER A 13 0.72 2.94 -7.30
N TRP A 14 -0.58 3.07 -7.56
CA TRP A 14 -1.43 1.89 -7.78
C TRP A 14 -2.56 2.28 -8.70
N SER A 15 -3.22 1.26 -9.25
CA SER A 15 -4.34 1.47 -10.15
C SER A 15 -5.60 1.71 -9.34
N SER A 16 -6.36 2.73 -9.70
CA SER A 16 -7.57 3.08 -8.97
C SER A 16 -8.61 3.59 -9.96
N HIS A 17 -9.68 2.83 -10.11
CA HIS A 17 -10.84 3.23 -10.94
C HIS A 17 -10.44 3.75 -12.32
N GLY A 18 -9.57 3.01 -12.98
CA GLY A 18 -9.19 3.37 -14.34
C GLY A 18 -8.13 4.43 -14.44
N SER A 19 -7.63 4.93 -13.33
CA SER A 19 -6.53 5.89 -13.36
C SER A 19 -5.49 5.46 -12.34
N ARG A 20 -4.43 6.23 -12.24
CA ARG A 20 -3.33 5.88 -11.36
C ARG A 20 -3.33 6.80 -10.16
N ALA A 21 -3.27 6.21 -8.98
CA ALA A 21 -3.19 6.98 -7.75
C ALA A 21 -1.75 6.91 -7.24
N TYR A 22 -1.34 7.95 -6.56
CA TYR A 22 0.01 8.08 -6.01
C TYR A 22 -0.08 8.33 -4.52
N GLY A 23 0.89 7.84 -3.80
CA GLY A 23 0.89 8.04 -2.36
C GLY A 23 2.19 7.60 -1.73
N VAL A 24 2.17 7.52 -0.41
CA VAL A 24 3.36 7.23 0.39
C VAL A 24 3.03 6.07 1.32
N VAL A 25 3.96 5.13 1.42
CA VAL A 25 3.81 3.99 2.30
C VAL A 25 3.89 4.45 3.75
N GLN A 26 2.93 4.02 4.56
CA GLN A 26 2.88 4.35 5.97
C GLN A 26 3.46 3.24 6.83
N GLU A 27 3.14 2.00 6.49
CA GLU A 27 3.69 0.86 7.23
C GLU A 27 3.40 -0.44 6.50
N GLU A 28 4.15 -1.46 6.86
CA GLU A 28 3.90 -2.81 6.38
C GLU A 28 2.97 -3.50 7.36
N ILE A 29 1.91 -4.12 6.84
CA ILE A 29 0.92 -4.80 7.65
C ILE A 29 1.18 -6.29 7.53
N THR A 30 1.51 -6.93 8.64
CA THR A 30 1.82 -8.34 8.65
C THR A 30 0.84 -9.14 9.48
N GLU A 31 -0.27 -8.52 9.91
CA GLU A 31 -1.30 -9.22 10.63
C GLU A 31 -2.64 -8.58 10.30
N ARG A 32 -3.69 -9.31 10.62
CA ARG A 32 -5.03 -8.84 10.33
C ARG A 32 -5.32 -7.56 11.08
N THR A 33 -5.89 -6.59 10.38
CA THR A 33 -6.20 -5.31 10.98
C THR A 33 -7.37 -4.67 10.26
N ARG A 34 -7.68 -3.44 10.63
CA ARG A 34 -8.72 -2.67 9.97
C ARG A 34 -8.21 -1.31 9.59
N ILE A 35 -8.61 -0.87 8.41
CA ILE A 35 -8.30 0.47 7.94
C ILE A 35 -9.60 1.06 7.45
N ARG A 36 -10.01 2.15 8.06
CA ARG A 36 -11.23 2.87 7.69
C ARG A 36 -12.45 1.95 7.68
N GLY A 37 -12.54 1.07 8.68
CA GLY A 37 -13.67 0.18 8.83
C GLY A 37 -13.62 -1.05 7.96
N ARG A 38 -12.61 -1.21 7.14
CA ARG A 38 -12.46 -2.36 6.27
C ARG A 38 -11.48 -3.35 6.85
N ALA A 39 -11.81 -4.61 6.78
CA ALA A 39 -10.91 -5.65 7.24
C ALA A 39 -9.78 -5.83 6.25
N VAL A 40 -8.57 -5.91 6.77
CA VAL A 40 -7.37 -6.16 5.96
C VAL A 40 -6.80 -7.48 6.43
N ASN A 41 -6.85 -8.49 5.57
CA ASN A 41 -6.37 -9.82 5.90
C ASN A 41 -4.94 -9.98 5.44
N ALA A 42 -4.01 -9.52 6.27
CA ALA A 42 -2.61 -9.63 5.99
C ALA A 42 -1.98 -10.60 6.96
N SER A 43 -0.82 -11.13 6.60
CA SER A 43 -0.07 -12.02 7.46
C SER A 43 1.41 -11.85 7.15
N ALA A 44 2.25 -12.47 7.95
CA ALA A 44 3.68 -12.39 7.71
C ALA A 44 4.05 -13.01 6.36
N ASP A 45 3.29 -14.02 5.93
CA ASP A 45 3.52 -14.67 4.64
C ASP A 45 2.88 -13.92 3.48
N ASP A 46 1.92 -13.06 3.77
CA ASP A 46 1.18 -12.35 2.75
C ASP A 46 0.94 -10.93 3.23
N PRO A 47 1.99 -10.13 3.30
CA PRO A 47 1.88 -8.78 3.86
C PRO A 47 1.18 -7.84 2.90
N GLN A 48 0.59 -6.81 3.47
CA GLN A 48 0.04 -5.72 2.70
C GLN A 48 0.66 -4.43 3.22
N TYR A 49 0.44 -3.35 2.48
CA TYR A 49 1.03 -2.06 2.84
C TYR A 49 -0.06 -1.04 3.00
N ARG A 50 0.00 -0.31 4.09
CA ARG A 50 -0.89 0.82 4.30
C ARG A 50 -0.25 2.02 3.62
N VAL A 51 -0.99 2.62 2.71
CA VAL A 51 -0.49 3.77 1.94
C VAL A 51 -1.46 4.91 2.09
N ARG A 52 -0.94 6.12 2.02
CA ARG A 52 -1.76 7.32 2.06
C ARG A 52 -1.76 7.96 0.69
N SER A 53 -2.94 8.20 0.16
CA SER A 53 -3.08 8.81 -1.14
C SER A 53 -2.70 10.29 -1.09
N ASP A 54 -1.88 10.73 -2.03
CA ASP A 54 -1.48 12.15 -2.09
C ASP A 54 -2.66 13.04 -2.43
N GLU A 55 -3.61 12.50 -3.17
CA GLU A 55 -4.73 13.30 -3.64
C GLU A 55 -5.82 13.49 -2.60
N THR A 56 -6.18 12.42 -1.93
CA THR A 56 -7.31 12.44 -1.01
C THR A 56 -6.89 12.39 0.45
N ASP A 57 -5.61 12.13 0.70
CA ASP A 57 -5.09 12.02 2.05
C ASP A 57 -5.72 10.84 2.81
N ARG A 58 -6.29 9.89 2.08
CA ARG A 58 -6.93 8.73 2.68
C ARG A 58 -5.97 7.56 2.69
N GLU A 59 -6.14 6.71 3.68
CA GLU A 59 -5.30 5.52 3.81
C GLU A 59 -6.04 4.31 3.28
N VAL A 60 -5.31 3.49 2.53
CA VAL A 60 -5.84 2.23 2.02
C VAL A 60 -4.74 1.19 2.15
N ALA A 61 -5.12 -0.08 2.01
CA ALA A 61 -4.17 -1.16 2.04
C ALA A 61 -4.11 -1.83 0.68
N HIS A 62 -2.91 -2.13 0.24
CA HIS A 62 -2.70 -2.82 -1.03
C HIS A 62 -1.62 -3.87 -0.86
N ARG A 63 -1.72 -4.93 -1.64
CA ARG A 63 -0.69 -5.95 -1.68
C ARG A 63 0.52 -5.42 -2.44
N PRO A 64 1.70 -5.99 -2.18
CA PRO A 64 2.91 -5.50 -2.86
C PRO A 64 2.80 -5.53 -4.38
N GLU A 65 2.15 -6.56 -4.93
CA GLU A 65 2.06 -6.67 -6.38
C GLU A 65 1.15 -5.61 -6.99
N ALA A 66 0.34 -4.96 -6.19
CA ALA A 66 -0.53 -3.88 -6.68
C ALA A 66 0.16 -2.53 -6.64
N LEU A 67 1.33 -2.46 -6.04
CA LEU A 67 2.05 -1.20 -5.86
C LEU A 67 3.26 -1.15 -6.77
N ARG A 68 3.63 0.06 -7.17
CA ARG A 68 4.85 0.29 -7.93
C ARG A 68 5.63 1.39 -7.25
N HIS A 69 6.94 1.23 -7.21
CA HIS A 69 7.80 2.29 -6.70
C HIS A 69 7.79 3.46 -7.67
N GLU A 70 7.68 4.66 -7.12
CA GLU A 70 7.78 5.87 -7.91
C GLU A 70 8.95 6.66 -7.40
N GLN A 71 9.75 7.16 -8.31
CA GLN A 71 10.90 7.96 -7.95
C GLN A 71 10.57 9.43 -8.11
N LYS A 72 11.06 10.20 -7.18
CA LYS A 72 10.88 11.64 -7.24
C LYS A 72 12.12 12.33 -7.67
#